data_f8100ffe6bf6032d41961736db635e74
#
_entry.id   f8100ffe6bf6032d41961736db635e74
#
_cell.length_a   1.000
_cell.length_b   1.000
_cell.length_c   1.000
_cell.angle_alpha   90.00
_cell.angle_beta   90.00
_cell.angle_gamma   90.00
#
_symmetry.space_group_name_H-M   'P 1'
#
loop_
_entity.id
_entity.type
_entity.pdbx_description
1 polymer ?
#
loop_
_entity_poly.entity_id
_entity_poly.type
_entity_poly.pdbx_seq_one_letter_code
_entity_poly.pdbx_strand_id
1 'polypeptide(L)'
;MNENGDITSLFDKRINKELVKAGKAIRLALFTENKSFEWPAWEILKETVDATPISITEDVKVTLCENGALRKTLCVEKRHDDSFFRQYIHLYEGVLAHRIDITNEVDWQSTNALLKAEFPLNLNNEVATYDLGVGSVQRGNNILPAYEVYAQYWADLTDANGSYGDSLMNDS
;
A
#
# COMPACT_ATOMS: atom_id res chain seq x y z
N MET A 1 14.37 2.58 1.77
CA MET A 1 13.98 1.39 0.99
C MET A 1 14.93 0.28 1.35
N ASN A 2 14.44 -0.96 1.45
CA ASN A 2 15.26 -2.15 1.70
C ASN A 2 15.74 -2.79 0.38
N GLU A 3 16.47 -3.92 0.48
CA GLU A 3 16.97 -4.68 -0.67
C GLU A 3 15.85 -5.28 -1.55
N ASN A 4 14.67 -5.49 -0.99
CA ASN A 4 13.50 -5.98 -1.72
C ASN A 4 12.71 -4.86 -2.43
N GLY A 5 13.21 -3.64 -2.40
CA GLY A 5 12.52 -2.48 -2.97
C GLY A 5 11.27 -2.04 -2.22
N ASP A 6 11.09 -2.46 -0.96
CA ASP A 6 10.00 -2.01 -0.11
C ASP A 6 10.38 -0.71 0.60
N ILE A 7 9.44 0.21 0.78
CA ILE A 7 9.69 1.50 1.41
C ILE A 7 9.66 1.34 2.93
N THR A 8 10.82 1.31 3.56
CA THR A 8 10.99 1.13 5.01
C THR A 8 11.03 2.43 5.80
N SER A 9 11.19 3.56 5.12
CA SER A 9 11.20 4.89 5.72
C SER A 9 10.64 5.89 4.72
N LEU A 10 9.75 6.71 5.20
CA LEU A 10 9.16 7.85 4.52
C LEU A 10 9.09 9.00 5.51
N PHE A 11 10.10 9.88 5.45
CA PHE A 11 10.25 10.96 6.42
C PHE A 11 9.75 12.29 5.85
N ASP A 12 8.67 12.84 6.41
CA ASP A 12 8.20 14.17 6.07
C ASP A 12 8.99 15.23 6.85
N LYS A 13 9.86 15.94 6.13
CA LYS A 13 10.72 16.97 6.69
C LYS A 13 9.97 18.22 7.16
N ARG A 14 8.75 18.47 6.64
CA ARG A 14 7.95 19.65 6.99
C ARG A 14 7.41 19.54 8.41
N ILE A 15 6.99 18.33 8.79
CA ILE A 15 6.44 18.05 10.11
C ILE A 15 7.41 17.28 11.00
N ASN A 16 8.62 16.97 10.49
CA ASN A 16 9.67 16.23 11.19
C ASN A 16 9.18 14.89 11.72
N LYS A 17 8.50 14.10 10.87
CA LYS A 17 7.91 12.80 11.25
C LYS A 17 8.28 11.68 10.29
N GLU A 18 8.52 10.49 10.85
CA GLU A 18 8.56 9.23 10.10
C GLU A 18 7.12 8.72 9.94
N LEU A 19 6.70 8.51 8.70
CA LEU A 19 5.33 8.11 8.35
C LEU A 19 5.15 6.59 8.32
N VAL A 20 6.21 5.83 8.11
CA VAL A 20 6.16 4.36 8.13
C VAL A 20 6.32 3.84 9.55
N LYS A 21 5.46 2.91 9.96
CA LYS A 21 5.54 2.28 11.28
C LYS A 21 6.85 1.51 11.46
N ALA A 22 7.51 1.70 12.59
CA ALA A 22 8.79 1.07 12.89
C ALA A 22 8.75 -0.46 12.69
N GLY A 23 9.76 -1.00 12.00
CA GLY A 23 9.86 -2.42 11.69
C GLY A 23 8.90 -2.94 10.61
N LYS A 24 8.18 -2.03 9.95
CA LYS A 24 7.29 -2.34 8.81
C LYS A 24 7.76 -1.66 7.53
N ALA A 25 7.10 -1.97 6.41
CA ALA A 25 7.38 -1.34 5.11
C ALA A 25 6.08 -1.18 4.30
N ILE A 26 6.01 -0.11 3.51
CA ILE A 26 5.03 0.00 2.43
C ILE A 26 5.50 -0.93 1.31
N ARG A 27 4.63 -1.87 0.90
CA ARG A 27 5.01 -2.94 -0.02
C ARG A 27 3.82 -3.56 -0.75
N LEU A 28 4.11 -4.32 -1.79
CA LEU A 28 3.21 -5.34 -2.30
C LEU A 28 3.36 -6.60 -1.45
N ALA A 29 2.26 -7.07 -0.89
CA ALA A 29 2.17 -8.23 -0.01
C ALA A 29 1.37 -9.34 -0.69
N LEU A 30 1.91 -10.53 -0.76
CA LEU A 30 1.30 -11.66 -1.42
C LEU A 30 0.80 -12.68 -0.39
N PHE A 31 -0.49 -12.97 -0.43
CA PHE A 31 -1.12 -14.05 0.32
C PHE A 31 -1.25 -15.24 -0.63
N THR A 32 -0.52 -16.31 -0.39
CA THR A 32 -0.34 -17.43 -1.33
C THR A 32 -1.47 -18.45 -1.30
N GLU A 33 -2.41 -18.32 -0.35
CA GLU A 33 -3.54 -19.22 -0.24
C GLU A 33 -4.82 -18.44 0.01
N ASN A 34 -5.75 -18.46 -0.92
CA ASN A 34 -7.12 -18.06 -0.63
C ASN A 34 -7.86 -19.22 0.05
N LYS A 35 -8.35 -18.98 1.25
CA LYS A 35 -9.04 -20.01 2.06
C LYS A 35 -10.50 -20.21 1.65
N SER A 36 -11.06 -19.39 0.75
CA SER A 36 -12.42 -19.60 0.25
C SER A 36 -12.48 -20.82 -0.66
N PHE A 37 -13.37 -21.76 -0.34
CA PHE A 37 -13.59 -22.97 -1.11
C PHE A 37 -14.70 -22.80 -2.16
N GLU A 38 -15.77 -22.08 -1.83
CA GLU A 38 -16.95 -21.96 -2.69
C GLU A 38 -16.83 -20.81 -3.69
N TRP A 39 -16.26 -19.68 -3.24
CA TRP A 39 -16.26 -18.43 -4.01
C TRP A 39 -14.87 -17.75 -4.06
N PRO A 40 -13.81 -18.46 -4.47
CA PRO A 40 -12.42 -17.94 -4.36
C PRO A 40 -12.16 -16.71 -5.25
N ALA A 41 -13.04 -16.41 -6.20
CA ALA A 41 -12.86 -15.26 -7.09
C ALA A 41 -13.30 -13.92 -6.47
N TRP A 42 -14.18 -13.94 -5.47
CA TRP A 42 -14.69 -12.70 -4.86
C TRP A 42 -14.87 -12.75 -3.34
N GLU A 43 -14.67 -13.91 -2.72
CA GLU A 43 -14.73 -14.03 -1.28
C GLU A 43 -13.31 -14.05 -0.69
N ILE A 44 -13.06 -13.13 0.23
CA ILE A 44 -11.83 -13.08 1.02
C ILE A 44 -12.22 -13.41 2.45
N LEU A 45 -11.85 -14.59 2.92
CA LEU A 45 -12.11 -15.00 4.30
C LEU A 45 -11.15 -14.30 5.27
N LYS A 46 -11.61 -14.09 6.50
CA LYS A 46 -10.77 -13.51 7.56
C LYS A 46 -9.47 -14.29 7.77
N GLU A 47 -9.51 -15.61 7.68
CA GLU A 47 -8.35 -16.50 7.80
C GLU A 47 -7.29 -16.21 6.72
N THR A 48 -7.70 -15.84 5.51
CA THR A 48 -6.78 -15.42 4.44
C THR A 48 -6.09 -14.11 4.81
N VAL A 49 -6.85 -13.15 5.34
CA VAL A 49 -6.32 -11.83 5.73
C VAL A 49 -5.45 -11.90 6.98
N ASP A 50 -5.78 -12.78 7.93
CA ASP A 50 -5.01 -13.00 9.15
C ASP A 50 -3.69 -13.77 8.90
N ALA A 51 -3.56 -14.44 7.75
CA ALA A 51 -2.32 -15.12 7.38
C ALA A 51 -1.17 -14.11 7.21
N THR A 52 0.04 -14.55 7.47
CA THR A 52 1.22 -13.71 7.24
C THR A 52 1.54 -13.69 5.75
N PRO A 53 1.43 -12.53 5.07
CA PRO A 53 1.79 -12.44 3.67
C PRO A 53 3.29 -12.54 3.47
N ILE A 54 3.70 -13.08 2.34
CA ILE A 54 5.10 -13.08 1.93
C ILE A 54 5.45 -11.76 1.22
N SER A 55 6.74 -11.38 1.30
CA SER A 55 7.30 -10.34 0.45
C SER A 55 7.72 -10.94 -0.88
N ILE A 56 7.56 -10.16 -1.95
CA ILE A 56 8.03 -10.53 -3.28
C ILE A 56 9.51 -10.18 -3.34
N THR A 57 10.37 -11.20 -3.44
CA THR A 57 11.82 -11.06 -3.26
C THR A 57 12.66 -11.64 -4.39
N GLU A 58 12.02 -12.19 -5.43
CA GLU A 58 12.72 -12.80 -6.56
C GLU A 58 13.07 -11.74 -7.61
N ASP A 59 14.27 -11.85 -8.18
CA ASP A 59 14.79 -11.02 -9.26
C ASP A 59 14.61 -9.50 -9.02
N VAL A 60 14.80 -9.09 -7.76
CA VAL A 60 14.61 -7.69 -7.35
C VAL A 60 15.65 -6.79 -8.00
N LYS A 61 15.18 -5.76 -8.69
CA LYS A 61 16.01 -4.73 -9.28
C LYS A 61 15.45 -3.35 -8.95
N VAL A 62 16.27 -2.52 -8.30
CA VAL A 62 15.92 -1.13 -7.98
C VAL A 62 16.81 -0.21 -8.78
N THR A 63 16.20 0.70 -9.55
CA THR A 63 16.93 1.67 -10.38
C THR A 63 16.34 3.07 -10.24
N LEU A 64 17.19 4.09 -10.36
CA LEU A 64 16.75 5.47 -10.50
C LEU A 64 16.46 5.73 -11.99
N CYS A 65 15.18 5.64 -12.38
CA CYS A 65 14.75 5.74 -13.78
C CYS A 65 14.68 7.18 -14.28
N GLU A 66 14.40 8.11 -13.38
CA GLU A 66 14.33 9.55 -13.67
C GLU A 66 14.98 10.33 -12.55
N ASN A 67 15.81 11.30 -12.92
CA ASN A 67 16.50 12.20 -11.99
C ASN A 67 16.37 13.66 -12.45
N GLY A 68 15.12 14.12 -12.57
CA GLY A 68 14.81 15.50 -12.94
C GLY A 68 14.83 16.46 -11.75
N ALA A 69 14.78 17.75 -12.05
CA ALA A 69 14.73 18.81 -11.04
C ALA A 69 13.36 18.88 -10.32
N LEU A 70 12.28 18.50 -11.02
CA LEU A 70 10.91 18.55 -10.48
C LEU A 70 10.39 17.20 -10.00
N ARG A 71 10.93 16.10 -10.56
CA ARG A 71 10.52 14.74 -10.24
C ARG A 71 11.72 13.80 -10.27
N LYS A 72 11.73 12.88 -9.33
CA LYS A 72 12.62 11.72 -9.32
C LYS A 72 11.79 10.46 -9.25
N THR A 73 12.19 9.43 -10.01
CA THR A 73 11.45 8.18 -10.09
C THR A 73 12.36 7.00 -9.80
N LEU A 74 12.00 6.22 -8.79
CA LEU A 74 12.57 4.89 -8.59
C LEU A 74 11.72 3.87 -9.33
N CYS A 75 12.37 2.95 -10.03
CA CYS A 75 11.76 1.80 -10.67
C CYS A 75 12.17 0.55 -9.90
N VAL A 76 11.19 -0.23 -9.43
CA VAL A 76 11.39 -1.48 -8.71
C VAL A 76 10.76 -2.60 -9.53
N GLU A 77 11.57 -3.55 -9.96
CA GLU A 77 11.13 -4.76 -10.66
C GLU A 77 11.28 -5.94 -9.73
N LYS A 78 10.31 -6.86 -9.73
CA LYS A 78 10.29 -8.08 -8.88
C LYS A 78 9.57 -9.20 -9.61
N ARG A 79 9.84 -10.44 -9.18
CA ARG A 79 9.11 -11.64 -9.63
C ARG A 79 8.60 -12.46 -8.45
N HIS A 80 7.57 -13.22 -8.73
CA HIS A 80 7.11 -14.34 -7.91
C HIS A 80 6.55 -15.40 -8.84
N ASP A 81 7.21 -16.54 -8.88
CA ASP A 81 6.95 -17.56 -9.88
C ASP A 81 6.94 -16.94 -11.31
N ASP A 82 5.88 -17.18 -12.07
CA ASP A 82 5.72 -16.62 -13.41
C ASP A 82 5.16 -15.19 -13.43
N SER A 83 4.76 -14.64 -12.27
CA SER A 83 4.25 -13.27 -12.17
C SER A 83 5.37 -12.23 -12.14
N PHE A 84 5.13 -11.09 -12.80
CA PHE A 84 6.07 -9.97 -12.85
C PHE A 84 5.43 -8.70 -12.33
N PHE A 85 6.18 -7.94 -11.54
CA PHE A 85 5.74 -6.71 -10.91
C PHE A 85 6.74 -5.60 -11.20
N ARG A 86 6.25 -4.45 -11.66
CA ARG A 86 7.04 -3.24 -11.79
C ARG A 86 6.32 -2.09 -11.11
N GLN A 87 7.02 -1.40 -10.23
CA GLN A 87 6.53 -0.22 -9.55
C GLN A 87 7.37 0.99 -9.94
N TYR A 88 6.71 2.10 -10.27
CA TYR A 88 7.34 3.42 -10.41
C TYR A 88 6.93 4.26 -9.22
N ILE A 89 7.90 4.67 -8.42
CA ILE A 89 7.69 5.48 -7.21
C ILE A 89 8.19 6.88 -7.52
N HIS A 90 7.27 7.82 -7.65
CA HIS A 90 7.53 9.19 -8.04
C HIS A 90 7.58 10.10 -6.82
N LEU A 91 8.67 10.81 -6.65
CA LEU A 91 8.87 11.86 -5.67
C LEU A 91 8.94 13.21 -6.38
N TYR A 92 8.25 14.19 -5.85
CA TYR A 92 8.12 15.51 -6.46
C TYR A 92 8.80 16.60 -5.62
N GLU A 93 9.18 17.69 -6.29
CA GLU A 93 9.64 18.94 -5.68
C GLU A 93 8.56 20.02 -5.77
N GLY A 94 8.70 21.08 -4.98
CA GLY A 94 7.81 22.25 -5.02
C GLY A 94 6.43 21.96 -4.43
N VAL A 95 5.38 22.39 -5.12
CA VAL A 95 3.98 22.30 -4.62
C VAL A 95 3.46 20.88 -4.46
N LEU A 96 4.03 19.91 -5.15
CA LEU A 96 3.67 18.50 -5.06
C LEU A 96 4.56 17.71 -4.10
N ALA A 97 5.48 18.33 -3.38
CA ALA A 97 6.43 17.66 -2.49
C ALA A 97 5.77 16.92 -1.29
N HIS A 98 4.47 17.07 -1.11
CA HIS A 98 3.68 16.35 -0.09
C HIS A 98 2.96 15.10 -0.65
N ARG A 99 3.24 14.74 -1.90
CA ARG A 99 2.61 13.61 -2.60
C ARG A 99 3.66 12.64 -3.11
N ILE A 100 3.33 11.38 -3.04
CA ILE A 100 4.08 10.28 -3.65
C ILE A 100 3.09 9.53 -4.55
N ASP A 101 3.44 9.35 -5.81
CA ASP A 101 2.67 8.53 -6.72
C ASP A 101 3.37 7.19 -6.89
N ILE A 102 2.59 6.12 -6.84
CA ILE A 102 3.07 4.76 -7.06
C ILE A 102 2.25 4.15 -8.19
N THR A 103 2.88 4.00 -9.35
CA THR A 103 2.27 3.30 -10.48
C THR A 103 2.73 1.85 -10.48
N ASN A 104 1.78 0.92 -10.59
CA ASN A 104 2.05 -0.51 -10.62
C ASN A 104 1.69 -1.08 -11.99
N GLU A 105 2.63 -1.81 -12.59
CA GLU A 105 2.41 -2.68 -13.74
C GLU A 105 2.55 -4.13 -13.25
N VAL A 106 1.50 -4.92 -13.43
CA VAL A 106 1.44 -6.30 -12.93
C VAL A 106 1.08 -7.25 -14.06
N ASP A 107 1.97 -8.18 -14.36
CA ASP A 107 1.68 -9.36 -15.17
C ASP A 107 1.40 -10.52 -14.20
N TRP A 108 0.11 -10.78 -13.97
CA TRP A 108 -0.35 -11.71 -12.95
C TRP A 108 -0.56 -13.11 -13.52
N GLN A 109 0.25 -14.06 -13.06
CA GLN A 109 0.17 -15.48 -13.46
C GLN A 109 -0.09 -16.40 -12.25
N SER A 110 -0.10 -15.85 -11.03
CA SER A 110 -0.34 -16.64 -9.81
C SER A 110 -1.81 -17.06 -9.70
N THR A 111 -2.04 -18.28 -9.23
CA THR A 111 -3.36 -18.82 -8.98
C THR A 111 -3.62 -18.95 -7.48
N ASN A 112 -4.89 -18.86 -7.07
CA ASN A 112 -5.32 -19.00 -5.67
C ASN A 112 -4.57 -18.08 -4.69
N ALA A 113 -4.20 -16.89 -5.13
CA ALA A 113 -3.43 -15.92 -4.37
C ALA A 113 -4.13 -14.55 -4.36
N LEU A 114 -3.83 -13.75 -3.34
CA LEU A 114 -4.31 -12.38 -3.19
C LEU A 114 -3.13 -11.43 -3.07
N LEU A 115 -3.10 -10.40 -3.92
CA LEU A 115 -2.12 -9.32 -3.86
C LEU A 115 -2.73 -8.11 -3.16
N LYS A 116 -2.03 -7.58 -2.17
CA LYS A 116 -2.38 -6.33 -1.48
C LYS A 116 -1.24 -5.34 -1.50
N ALA A 117 -1.57 -4.05 -1.57
CA ALA A 117 -0.63 -2.98 -1.23
C ALA A 117 -0.80 -2.64 0.27
N GLU A 118 0.24 -2.83 1.05
CA GLU A 118 0.26 -2.55 2.48
C GLU A 118 0.89 -1.19 2.76
N PHE A 119 0.20 -0.37 3.56
CA PHE A 119 0.65 0.95 4.02
C PHE A 119 0.63 1.00 5.55
N PRO A 120 1.61 0.43 6.22
CA PRO A 120 1.69 0.43 7.68
C PRO A 120 2.13 1.80 8.20
N LEU A 121 1.17 2.69 8.38
CA LEU A 121 1.40 4.08 8.77
C LEU A 121 1.72 4.22 10.27
N ASN A 122 2.57 5.17 10.60
CA ASN A 122 2.90 5.56 11.98
C ASN A 122 1.87 6.56 12.52
N LEU A 123 0.61 6.18 12.44
CA LEU A 123 -0.57 6.92 12.88
C LEU A 123 -1.33 6.12 13.92
N ASN A 124 -1.98 6.81 14.85
CA ASN A 124 -2.80 6.20 15.87
C ASN A 124 -4.20 6.83 15.89
N ASN A 125 -5.15 6.11 15.29
CA ASN A 125 -6.57 6.41 15.35
C ASN A 125 -7.34 5.09 15.28
N GLU A 126 -8.41 4.99 16.05
CA GLU A 126 -9.32 3.84 16.03
C GLU A 126 -10.31 3.89 14.86
N VAL A 127 -10.37 5.03 14.16
CA VAL A 127 -11.31 5.29 13.08
C VAL A 127 -10.58 5.83 11.86
N ALA A 128 -10.89 5.29 10.70
CA ALA A 128 -10.48 5.82 9.40
C ALA A 128 -11.70 6.31 8.61
N THR A 129 -11.47 7.23 7.68
CA THR A 129 -12.51 7.78 6.80
C THR A 129 -12.35 7.19 5.41
N TYR A 130 -13.45 6.73 4.84
CA TYR A 130 -13.48 6.06 3.53
C TYR A 130 -14.44 6.77 2.58
N ASP A 131 -14.03 6.87 1.33
CA ASP A 131 -14.85 7.39 0.24
C ASP A 131 -15.96 6.41 -0.17
N LEU A 132 -17.15 6.94 -0.40
CA LEU A 132 -18.31 6.21 -0.93
C LEU A 132 -18.75 6.71 -2.32
N GLY A 133 -17.98 7.60 -2.96
CA GLY A 133 -18.30 8.23 -4.24
C GLY A 133 -19.22 9.43 -4.11
N VAL A 134 -20.26 9.38 -3.29
CA VAL A 134 -21.19 10.49 -3.00
C VAL A 134 -21.16 10.87 -1.52
N GLY A 135 -20.00 10.92 -0.93
CA GLY A 135 -19.78 11.23 0.47
C GLY A 135 -18.71 10.34 1.08
N SER A 136 -18.59 10.39 2.39
CA SER A 136 -17.62 9.59 3.13
C SER A 136 -18.24 8.97 4.37
N VAL A 137 -17.60 7.93 4.89
CA VAL A 137 -18.01 7.24 6.08
C VAL A 137 -16.82 6.98 6.99
N GLN A 138 -17.02 7.12 8.28
CA GLN A 138 -16.04 6.70 9.28
C GLN A 138 -16.32 5.28 9.74
N ARG A 139 -15.29 4.46 9.82
CA ARG A 139 -15.34 3.08 10.31
C ARG A 139 -14.21 2.81 11.27
N GLY A 140 -14.49 1.99 12.29
CA GLY A 140 -13.46 1.46 13.17
C GLY A 140 -12.52 0.49 12.44
N ASN A 141 -11.36 0.29 13.02
CA ASN A 141 -10.34 -0.57 12.43
C ASN A 141 -10.63 -2.04 12.72
N ASN A 142 -10.64 -2.87 11.67
CA ASN A 142 -10.56 -4.34 11.70
C ASN A 142 -11.37 -5.03 12.79
N ILE A 143 -12.66 -4.74 12.85
CA ILE A 143 -13.58 -5.43 13.75
C ILE A 143 -14.26 -6.61 13.03
N LEU A 144 -14.61 -7.66 13.74
CA LEU A 144 -15.55 -8.64 13.21
C LEU A 144 -16.97 -8.02 13.24
N PRO A 145 -17.69 -8.02 12.13
CA PRO A 145 -17.46 -8.68 10.82
C PRO A 145 -16.79 -7.81 9.76
N ALA A 146 -16.18 -6.68 10.10
CA ALA A 146 -15.65 -5.69 9.15
C ALA A 146 -14.11 -5.70 9.11
N TYR A 147 -13.49 -6.84 8.83
CA TYR A 147 -12.04 -6.97 8.66
C TYR A 147 -11.54 -6.51 7.28
N GLU A 148 -12.40 -6.46 6.28
CA GLU A 148 -12.22 -5.83 4.99
C GLU A 148 -13.37 -4.83 4.78
N VAL A 149 -13.06 -3.62 4.34
CA VAL A 149 -14.06 -2.58 4.12
C VAL A 149 -13.84 -1.93 2.76
N TYR A 150 -14.94 -1.58 2.12
CA TYR A 150 -14.91 -0.93 0.83
C TYR A 150 -14.55 0.56 0.96
N ALA A 151 -13.67 1.01 0.05
CA ALA A 151 -13.45 2.43 -0.27
C ALA A 151 -13.45 2.59 -1.79
N GLN A 152 -13.94 3.71 -2.32
CA GLN A 152 -14.00 3.90 -3.77
C GLN A 152 -12.69 4.48 -4.29
N TYR A 153 -12.41 5.76 -4.08
CA TYR A 153 -11.22 6.42 -4.62
C TYR A 153 -10.20 6.80 -3.57
N TRP A 154 -10.58 6.88 -2.29
CA TRP A 154 -9.63 7.23 -1.25
C TRP A 154 -10.00 6.66 0.12
N ALA A 155 -8.97 6.48 0.93
CA ALA A 155 -9.08 6.22 2.36
C ALA A 155 -8.13 7.16 3.09
N ASP A 156 -8.58 7.71 4.22
CA ASP A 156 -7.82 8.63 5.06
C ASP A 156 -7.67 8.08 6.47
N LEU A 157 -6.46 8.18 6.99
CA LEU A 157 -6.17 7.95 8.39
C LEU A 157 -5.51 9.19 8.97
N THR A 158 -6.26 9.96 9.74
CA THR A 158 -5.78 11.14 10.46
C THR A 158 -5.58 10.80 11.92
N ASP A 159 -4.48 11.28 12.51
CA ASP A 159 -4.19 11.11 13.94
C ASP A 159 -5.35 11.58 14.82
N ALA A 160 -5.61 10.91 15.94
CA ALA A 160 -6.79 11.17 16.78
C ALA A 160 -6.90 12.61 17.30
N ASN A 161 -5.77 13.32 17.41
CA ASN A 161 -5.74 14.74 17.79
C ASN A 161 -5.83 15.70 16.59
N GLY A 162 -5.97 15.19 15.36
CA GLY A 162 -6.05 15.98 14.15
C GLY A 162 -4.75 16.70 13.76
N SER A 163 -3.61 16.30 14.27
CA SER A 163 -2.34 16.99 14.04
C SER A 163 -1.76 16.74 12.65
N TYR A 164 -1.96 15.54 12.11
CA TYR A 164 -1.59 15.16 10.74
C TYR A 164 -2.31 13.87 10.32
N GLY A 165 -2.28 13.58 9.04
CA GLY A 165 -2.88 12.38 8.48
C GLY A 165 -2.26 12.03 7.12
N ASP A 166 -2.52 10.82 6.69
CA ASP A 166 -2.14 10.32 5.38
C ASP A 166 -3.38 9.80 4.64
N SER A 167 -3.53 10.22 3.40
CA SER A 167 -4.61 9.77 2.52
C SER A 167 -4.04 8.89 1.43
N LEU A 168 -4.59 7.70 1.30
CA LEU A 168 -4.34 6.80 0.17
C LEU A 168 -5.38 7.07 -0.91
N MET A 169 -4.93 7.43 -2.10
CA MET A 169 -5.78 7.71 -3.25
C MET A 169 -5.55 6.65 -4.33
N ASN A 170 -6.63 6.27 -5.00
CA ASN A 170 -6.63 5.30 -6.08
C ASN A 170 -7.36 5.91 -7.29
N ASP A 171 -6.82 5.71 -8.49
CA ASP A 171 -7.35 6.24 -9.75
C ASP A 171 -7.98 5.17 -10.66
N SER A 172 -8.12 3.94 -10.16
CA SER A 172 -8.65 2.79 -10.91
C SER A 172 -10.10 2.46 -10.56
#